data_464a7593c50308fb1e4bd54999dc41c5
#
_entry.id   464a7593c50308fb1e4bd54999dc41c5
#
_cell.length_a   1.000
_cell.length_b   1.000
_cell.length_c   1.000
_cell.angle_alpha   90.00
_cell.angle_beta   90.00
_cell.angle_gamma   90.00
#
_symmetry.space_group_name_H-M   'P 1'
#
loop_
_entity.id
_entity.type
_entity.pdbx_description
1 polymer ?
#
loop_
_entity_poly.entity_id
_entity_poly.type
_entity_poly.pdbx_seq_one_letter_code
_entity_poly.pdbx_strand_id
1 'polypeptide(L)'
;MIHLVGQDKEKTIIHHKLNVGGKPAEGDNDEFWKYSVHNPASEVYQFEGTVVKINSTDFYSENISYVNDWGIDSQAGPQALAMSTQNDRSAFFNCKFRSYQDTWMTSSANDNNHRTYVTDCWLEGAVDYFYGGGNAYVEKTTFYNLRSGAVIVAPSHGAGTRWGYIFDH
;
A
#
# COMPACT_ATOMS: atom_id res chain seq x y z
N MET A 1 -2.16 -1.47 -20.27
CA MET A 1 -3.16 -1.69 -19.21
C MET A 1 -2.95 -3.07 -18.60
N ILE A 2 -2.88 -3.17 -17.28
CA ILE A 2 -2.75 -4.43 -16.54
C ILE A 2 -4.02 -4.63 -15.73
N HIS A 3 -4.64 -5.81 -15.86
CA HIS A 3 -5.79 -6.21 -15.05
C HIS A 3 -5.40 -7.40 -14.17
N LEU A 4 -5.64 -7.27 -12.87
CA LEU A 4 -5.43 -8.32 -11.90
C LEU A 4 -6.76 -8.60 -11.19
N VAL A 5 -7.38 -9.73 -11.50
CA VAL A 5 -8.73 -10.04 -11.03
C VAL A 5 -8.73 -11.34 -10.25
N GLY A 6 -9.14 -11.26 -9.00
CA GLY A 6 -9.36 -12.43 -8.13
C GLY A 6 -10.78 -12.96 -8.26
N GLN A 7 -10.98 -14.18 -7.83
CA GLN A 7 -12.31 -14.77 -7.75
C GLN A 7 -13.14 -14.17 -6.59
N ASP A 8 -12.48 -13.94 -5.45
CA ASP A 8 -13.09 -13.48 -4.21
C ASP A 8 -11.98 -12.94 -3.31
N LYS A 9 -12.13 -11.73 -2.77
CA LYS A 9 -11.10 -11.11 -1.93
C LYS A 9 -10.79 -11.88 -0.64
N GLU A 10 -11.70 -12.70 -0.14
CA GLU A 10 -11.43 -13.53 1.04
C GLU A 10 -10.69 -14.84 0.70
N LYS A 11 -10.53 -15.15 -0.60
CA LYS A 11 -9.88 -16.37 -1.11
C LYS A 11 -8.67 -16.09 -1.98
N THR A 12 -8.64 -14.94 -2.64
CA THR A 12 -7.52 -14.51 -3.49
C THR A 12 -6.66 -13.54 -2.70
N ILE A 13 -5.63 -14.06 -2.05
CA ILE A 13 -4.80 -13.31 -1.12
C ILE A 13 -3.35 -13.29 -1.62
N ILE A 14 -2.79 -12.10 -1.78
CA ILE A 14 -1.38 -11.88 -2.01
C ILE A 14 -0.80 -11.35 -0.70
N HIS A 15 0.05 -12.14 -0.06
CA HIS A 15 0.60 -11.75 1.23
C HIS A 15 2.09 -12.04 1.36
N HIS A 16 2.73 -11.27 2.20
CA HIS A 16 4.09 -11.51 2.69
C HIS A 16 4.28 -10.81 4.04
N LYS A 17 5.40 -11.10 4.70
CA LYS A 17 5.80 -10.45 5.94
C LYS A 17 7.09 -9.66 5.72
N LEU A 18 6.94 -8.40 5.34
CA LEU A 18 8.03 -7.50 4.97
C LEU A 18 7.99 -6.22 5.80
N ASN A 19 9.14 -5.62 6.07
CA ASN A 19 9.22 -4.30 6.67
C ASN A 19 10.27 -3.42 5.98
N VAL A 20 10.10 -2.13 6.09
CA VAL A 20 11.06 -1.14 5.60
C VAL A 20 12.36 -1.24 6.41
N GLY A 21 13.49 -1.40 5.71
CA GLY A 21 14.80 -1.55 6.34
C GLY A 21 15.01 -2.89 7.05
N GLY A 22 14.07 -3.83 6.90
CA GLY A 22 14.18 -5.17 7.45
C GLY A 22 15.25 -6.00 6.76
N LYS A 23 15.83 -6.92 7.52
CA LYS A 23 16.62 -8.02 6.98
C LYS A 23 15.73 -9.25 6.91
N PRO A 24 15.96 -10.17 5.96
CA PRO A 24 15.30 -11.47 5.99
C PRO A 24 15.54 -12.14 7.37
N ALA A 25 14.55 -12.89 7.82
CA ALA A 25 14.74 -13.73 8.98
C ALA A 25 15.92 -14.69 8.73
N GLU A 26 16.68 -15.01 9.77
CA GLU A 26 17.77 -15.98 9.65
C GLU A 26 17.20 -17.32 9.14
N GLY A 27 17.71 -17.79 8.01
CA GLY A 27 17.19 -18.99 7.34
C GLY A 27 16.13 -18.73 6.26
N ASP A 28 15.68 -17.50 6.08
CA ASP A 28 14.84 -17.11 4.95
C ASP A 28 15.69 -17.06 3.68
N ASN A 29 15.51 -18.07 2.83
CA ASN A 29 16.21 -18.21 1.54
C ASN A 29 15.37 -17.70 0.37
N ASP A 30 14.35 -16.91 0.61
CA ASP A 30 13.53 -16.34 -0.44
C ASP A 30 14.43 -15.61 -1.44
N GLU A 31 14.36 -15.99 -2.70
CA GLU A 31 15.13 -15.35 -3.78
C GLU A 31 14.80 -13.86 -3.93
N PHE A 32 13.59 -13.44 -3.51
CA PHE A 32 13.22 -12.05 -3.43
C PHE A 32 14.26 -11.24 -2.64
N TRP A 33 14.72 -11.73 -1.50
CA TRP A 33 15.74 -11.07 -0.71
C TRP A 33 17.10 -10.98 -1.38
N LYS A 34 17.44 -11.89 -2.28
CA LYS A 34 18.68 -11.81 -3.06
C LYS A 34 18.69 -10.67 -4.07
N TYR A 35 17.51 -10.26 -4.53
CA TYR A 35 17.36 -9.22 -5.56
C TYR A 35 16.88 -7.88 -5.01
N SER A 36 16.09 -7.87 -3.93
CA SER A 36 15.59 -6.65 -3.29
C SER A 36 16.53 -6.09 -2.25
N VAL A 37 17.42 -6.93 -1.74
CA VAL A 37 18.23 -6.64 -0.57
C VAL A 37 19.50 -5.93 -0.97
N HIS A 38 19.59 -4.74 -0.49
CA HIS A 38 20.84 -4.13 -0.10
C HIS A 38 21.70 -3.55 -1.20
N ASN A 39 21.14 -2.62 -1.92
CA ASN A 39 21.96 -1.47 -2.17
C ASN A 39 21.71 -0.45 -1.05
N PRO A 40 22.52 -0.43 0.02
CA PRO A 40 22.38 0.54 1.12
C PRO A 40 22.57 1.98 0.67
N ALA A 41 22.97 2.21 -0.57
CA ALA A 41 23.09 3.50 -1.20
C ALA A 41 21.88 3.89 -2.05
N SER A 42 20.87 3.02 -2.21
CA SER A 42 19.67 3.39 -2.94
C SER A 42 18.63 3.97 -1.98
N GLU A 43 18.05 5.10 -2.36
CA GLU A 43 16.88 5.72 -1.69
C GLU A 43 15.63 4.82 -1.72
N VAL A 44 15.76 3.58 -2.12
CA VAL A 44 14.72 2.57 -2.35
C VAL A 44 14.30 1.85 -1.07
N TYR A 45 14.91 2.14 0.07
CA TYR A 45 14.58 1.52 1.36
C TYR A 45 13.09 1.54 1.73
N GLN A 46 12.38 2.59 1.34
CA GLN A 46 10.95 2.74 1.65
C GLN A 46 10.06 1.77 0.85
N PHE A 47 10.57 1.19 -0.23
CA PHE A 47 9.78 0.35 -1.12
C PHE A 47 10.06 -1.14 -0.91
N GLU A 48 11.14 -1.50 -0.26
CA GLU A 48 11.54 -2.89 -0.03
C GLU A 48 10.63 -3.60 0.98
N GLY A 49 9.93 -2.85 1.83
CA GLY A 49 8.91 -3.36 2.75
C GLY A 49 7.52 -3.50 2.14
N THR A 50 7.38 -3.51 0.82
CA THR A 50 6.10 -3.50 0.12
C THR A 50 5.79 -4.86 -0.50
N VAL A 51 4.62 -5.42 -0.19
CA VAL A 51 4.18 -6.72 -0.74
C VAL A 51 3.89 -6.61 -2.24
N VAL A 52 3.17 -5.57 -2.66
CA VAL A 52 2.90 -5.31 -4.08
C VAL A 52 3.19 -3.85 -4.42
N LYS A 53 4.06 -3.66 -5.40
CA LYS A 53 4.39 -2.35 -5.97
C LYS A 53 3.93 -2.26 -7.41
N ILE A 54 3.09 -1.28 -7.70
CA ILE A 54 2.54 -1.02 -9.03
C ILE A 54 3.31 0.14 -9.66
N ASN A 55 4.09 -0.16 -10.70
CA ASN A 55 4.84 0.82 -11.50
C ASN A 55 4.26 1.01 -12.91
N SER A 56 3.12 0.41 -13.22
CA SER A 56 2.47 0.56 -14.53
C SER A 56 1.36 1.59 -14.50
N THR A 57 1.31 2.40 -15.52
CA THR A 57 0.14 3.22 -15.84
C THR A 57 -1.02 2.33 -16.31
N ASP A 58 -2.26 2.73 -16.03
CA ASP A 58 -3.48 1.97 -16.38
C ASP A 58 -3.52 0.58 -15.73
N PHE A 59 -3.47 0.55 -14.40
CA PHE A 59 -3.63 -0.65 -13.60
C PHE A 59 -5.05 -0.77 -13.04
N TYR A 60 -5.61 -1.97 -13.12
CA TYR A 60 -6.90 -2.31 -12.50
C TYR A 60 -6.77 -3.57 -11.64
N SER A 61 -7.34 -3.54 -10.46
CA SER A 61 -7.44 -4.71 -9.58
C SER A 61 -8.83 -4.89 -9.01
N GLU A 62 -9.26 -6.15 -8.92
CA GLU A 62 -10.59 -6.51 -8.42
C GLU A 62 -10.56 -7.82 -7.62
N ASN A 63 -11.32 -7.87 -6.51
CA ASN A 63 -11.57 -9.07 -5.70
C ASN A 63 -10.29 -9.71 -5.13
N ILE A 64 -9.31 -8.91 -4.71
CA ILE A 64 -8.03 -9.39 -4.16
C ILE A 64 -7.76 -8.75 -2.81
N SER A 65 -7.23 -9.54 -1.87
CA SER A 65 -6.61 -9.04 -0.64
C SER A 65 -5.10 -8.92 -0.80
N TYR A 66 -4.58 -7.77 -0.41
CA TYR A 66 -3.16 -7.46 -0.32
C TYR A 66 -2.80 -7.31 1.15
N VAL A 67 -1.93 -8.18 1.65
CA VAL A 67 -1.68 -8.29 3.09
C VAL A 67 -0.20 -8.27 3.39
N ASN A 68 0.21 -7.34 4.25
CA ASN A 68 1.51 -7.41 4.89
C ASN A 68 1.32 -7.75 6.37
N ASP A 69 1.72 -8.95 6.75
CA ASP A 69 1.49 -9.47 8.11
C ASP A 69 2.44 -8.87 9.16
N TRP A 70 3.39 -8.04 8.75
CA TRP A 70 4.32 -7.43 9.69
C TRP A 70 3.61 -6.44 10.63
N GLY A 71 3.88 -6.57 11.90
CA GLY A 71 3.38 -5.65 12.94
C GLY A 71 1.93 -5.85 13.34
N ILE A 72 1.15 -6.67 12.65
CA ILE A 72 -0.26 -6.90 13.00
C ILE A 72 -0.37 -7.56 14.37
N ASP A 73 0.36 -8.63 14.61
CA ASP A 73 0.30 -9.37 15.87
C ASP A 73 0.98 -8.61 17.02
N SER A 74 2.11 -7.95 16.73
CA SER A 74 2.86 -7.20 17.72
C SER A 74 2.27 -5.82 18.03
N GLN A 75 1.37 -5.33 17.21
CA GLN A 75 0.82 -3.98 17.29
C GLN A 75 1.90 -2.89 17.30
N ALA A 76 2.95 -3.08 16.49
CA ALA A 76 4.13 -2.22 16.44
C ALA A 76 4.69 -2.05 15.03
N GLY A 77 5.40 -0.92 14.77
CA GLY A 77 6.18 -0.68 13.57
C GLY A 77 7.46 -1.53 13.50
N PRO A 78 8.29 -1.38 12.47
CA PRO A 78 8.33 -0.30 11.49
C PRO A 78 7.29 -0.39 10.37
N GLN A 79 7.40 0.53 9.39
CA GLN A 79 6.55 0.58 8.21
C GLN A 79 6.57 -0.75 7.46
N ALA A 80 5.40 -1.16 6.97
CA ALA A 80 5.22 -2.44 6.31
C ALA A 80 4.03 -2.34 5.34
N LEU A 81 4.32 -2.10 4.06
CA LEU A 81 3.30 -1.77 3.10
C LEU A 81 2.64 -3.04 2.51
N ALA A 82 1.34 -3.07 2.45
CA ALA A 82 0.62 -4.02 1.61
C ALA A 82 0.65 -3.61 0.13
N MET A 83 0.58 -2.29 -0.12
CA MET A 83 0.50 -1.75 -1.48
C MET A 83 1.30 -0.45 -1.63
N SER A 84 1.92 -0.29 -2.79
CA SER A 84 2.45 0.99 -3.27
C SER A 84 2.07 1.20 -4.73
N THR A 85 1.45 2.33 -5.04
CA THR A 85 1.12 2.73 -6.42
C THR A 85 2.01 3.90 -6.84
N GLN A 86 2.81 3.71 -7.91
CA GLN A 86 3.86 4.65 -8.31
C GLN A 86 3.63 5.27 -9.69
N ASN A 87 2.43 5.08 -10.26
CA ASN A 87 2.10 5.59 -11.59
C ASN A 87 0.64 6.02 -11.71
N ASP A 88 0.33 6.74 -12.78
CA ASP A 88 -0.98 7.33 -13.01
C ASP A 88 -2.04 6.30 -13.43
N ARG A 89 -3.27 6.53 -13.03
CA ARG A 89 -4.48 5.76 -13.35
C ARG A 89 -4.46 4.32 -12.82
N SER A 90 -4.43 4.21 -11.50
CA SER A 90 -4.68 2.96 -10.80
C SER A 90 -6.11 2.91 -10.29
N ALA A 91 -6.80 1.79 -10.45
CA ALA A 91 -8.16 1.60 -9.96
C ALA A 91 -8.31 0.26 -9.22
N PHE A 92 -9.03 0.30 -8.10
CA PHE A 92 -9.26 -0.86 -7.24
C PHE A 92 -10.73 -0.97 -6.88
N PHE A 93 -11.30 -2.15 -7.14
CA PHE A 93 -12.68 -2.47 -6.85
C PHE A 93 -12.77 -3.71 -5.97
N ASN A 94 -13.56 -3.64 -4.89
CA ASN A 94 -13.79 -4.76 -3.96
C ASN A 94 -12.51 -5.46 -3.51
N CYS A 95 -11.44 -4.68 -3.24
CA CYS A 95 -10.16 -5.16 -2.73
C CYS A 95 -10.04 -4.95 -1.22
N LYS A 96 -9.12 -5.67 -0.59
CA LYS A 96 -8.76 -5.50 0.81
C LYS A 96 -7.27 -5.21 0.94
N PHE A 97 -6.92 -4.22 1.75
CA PHE A 97 -5.54 -3.84 2.05
C PHE A 97 -5.33 -3.90 3.55
N ARG A 98 -4.38 -4.71 3.98
CA ARG A 98 -4.15 -4.97 5.38
C ARG A 98 -2.68 -4.87 5.75
N SER A 99 -2.38 -4.03 6.73
CA SER A 99 -1.11 -3.98 7.44
C SER A 99 -1.29 -3.24 8.77
N TYR A 100 -0.21 -3.01 9.52
CA TYR A 100 -0.27 -2.26 10.76
C TYR A 100 0.13 -0.79 10.58
N GLN A 101 1.29 -0.51 9.99
CA GLN A 101 1.78 0.84 9.72
C GLN A 101 2.10 1.02 8.24
N ASP A 102 1.69 2.16 7.67
CA ASP A 102 1.95 2.52 6.27
C ASP A 102 1.33 1.52 5.26
N THR A 103 0.08 1.13 5.44
CA THR A 103 -0.53 0.04 4.65
C THR A 103 -0.51 0.30 3.15
N TRP A 104 -0.82 1.52 2.70
CA TRP A 104 -0.85 1.87 1.29
C TRP A 104 -0.22 3.23 1.00
N MET A 105 0.86 3.25 0.23
CA MET A 105 1.43 4.46 -0.34
C MET A 105 0.84 4.73 -1.72
N THR A 106 0.10 5.83 -1.86
CA THR A 106 -0.63 6.17 -3.10
C THR A 106 0.26 6.71 -4.21
N SER A 107 1.36 7.35 -3.85
CA SER A 107 2.41 7.86 -4.76
C SER A 107 3.56 8.45 -3.96
N SER A 108 4.68 8.73 -4.61
CA SER A 108 5.76 9.52 -3.99
C SER A 108 5.32 10.94 -3.71
N ALA A 109 5.94 11.60 -2.73
CA ALA A 109 5.62 12.97 -2.32
C ALA A 109 5.70 14.02 -3.46
N ASN A 110 6.50 13.78 -4.48
CA ASN A 110 6.69 14.70 -5.60
C ASN A 110 5.81 14.41 -6.83
N ASP A 111 5.04 13.34 -6.80
CA ASP A 111 4.19 12.91 -7.91
C ASP A 111 2.78 13.48 -7.79
N ASN A 112 2.64 14.76 -8.13
CA ASN A 112 1.40 15.50 -7.92
C ASN A 112 0.25 15.12 -8.88
N ASN A 113 0.53 14.38 -9.95
CA ASN A 113 -0.43 14.11 -11.03
C ASN A 113 -0.96 12.67 -11.06
N HIS A 114 -0.39 11.76 -10.32
CA HIS A 114 -0.87 10.39 -10.26
C HIS A 114 -2.28 10.34 -9.69
N ARG A 115 -3.13 9.51 -10.28
CA ARG A 115 -4.54 9.36 -9.93
C ARG A 115 -4.82 7.92 -9.52
N THR A 116 -5.47 7.78 -8.38
CA THR A 116 -5.91 6.50 -7.84
C THR A 116 -7.39 6.55 -7.56
N TYR A 117 -8.13 5.54 -8.03
CA TYR A 117 -9.54 5.36 -7.74
C TYR A 117 -9.76 4.10 -6.91
N VAL A 118 -10.52 4.23 -5.84
CA VAL A 118 -10.78 3.14 -4.88
C VAL A 118 -12.26 3.09 -4.58
N THR A 119 -12.90 1.95 -4.80
CA THR A 119 -14.32 1.78 -4.47
C THR A 119 -14.65 0.40 -3.94
N ASP A 120 -15.61 0.33 -3.03
CA ASP A 120 -16.10 -0.89 -2.37
C ASP A 120 -14.98 -1.69 -1.66
N CYS A 121 -13.93 -1.01 -1.24
CA CYS A 121 -12.74 -1.62 -0.67
C CYS A 121 -12.75 -1.63 0.87
N TRP A 122 -11.79 -2.35 1.43
CA TRP A 122 -11.48 -2.38 2.85
C TRP A 122 -10.01 -2.05 3.07
N LEU A 123 -9.74 -1.00 3.85
CA LEU A 123 -8.39 -0.64 4.29
C LEU A 123 -8.30 -0.77 5.80
N GLU A 124 -7.29 -1.47 6.30
CA GLU A 124 -7.03 -1.53 7.73
C GLU A 124 -5.58 -1.21 8.07
N GLY A 125 -5.41 -0.58 9.23
CA GLY A 125 -4.12 -0.18 9.76
C GLY A 125 -4.25 0.59 11.07
N ALA A 126 -3.12 1.05 11.57
CA ALA A 126 -3.03 1.78 12.83
C ALA A 126 -2.32 3.13 12.71
N VAL A 127 -1.31 3.23 11.84
CA VAL A 127 -0.50 4.43 11.67
C VAL A 127 -0.32 4.71 10.18
N ASP A 128 -0.70 5.91 9.75
CA ASP A 128 -0.48 6.44 8.39
C ASP A 128 -0.88 5.47 7.28
N TYR A 129 -2.01 4.75 7.48
CA TYR A 129 -2.26 3.57 6.68
C TYR A 129 -2.84 3.84 5.28
N PHE A 130 -3.13 5.11 4.95
CA PHE A 130 -3.36 5.61 3.60
C PHE A 130 -2.57 6.91 3.41
N TYR A 131 -1.43 6.87 2.73
CA TYR A 131 -0.49 7.98 2.74
C TYR A 131 0.19 8.20 1.38
N GLY A 132 0.97 9.28 1.29
CA GLY A 132 1.77 9.61 0.12
C GLY A 132 1.25 10.82 -0.67
N GLY A 133 1.73 10.94 -1.89
CA GLY A 133 1.37 12.02 -2.81
C GLY A 133 0.25 11.65 -3.78
N GLY A 134 0.13 12.40 -4.86
CA GLY A 134 -0.84 12.16 -5.92
C GLY A 134 -2.27 12.57 -5.56
N ASN A 135 -3.22 12.07 -6.31
CA ASN A 135 -4.64 12.34 -6.14
C ASN A 135 -5.39 11.02 -5.98
N ALA A 136 -6.22 10.90 -4.96
CA ALA A 136 -7.04 9.72 -4.74
C ALA A 136 -8.52 10.11 -4.59
N TYR A 137 -9.39 9.41 -5.31
CA TYR A 137 -10.82 9.43 -5.08
C TYR A 137 -11.24 8.09 -4.51
N VAL A 138 -11.77 8.13 -3.30
CA VAL A 138 -12.12 6.94 -2.51
C VAL A 138 -13.58 7.01 -2.15
N GLU A 139 -14.37 6.04 -2.58
CA GLU A 139 -15.79 5.96 -2.24
C GLU A 139 -16.18 4.58 -1.72
N LYS A 140 -17.27 4.51 -0.96
CA LYS A 140 -17.85 3.25 -0.44
C LYS A 140 -16.82 2.30 0.19
N THR A 141 -15.77 2.87 0.77
CA THR A 141 -14.62 2.12 1.29
C THR A 141 -14.58 2.20 2.81
N THR A 142 -14.41 1.06 3.45
CA THR A 142 -14.27 0.97 4.90
C THR A 142 -12.81 1.19 5.32
N PHE A 143 -12.59 2.13 6.22
CA PHE A 143 -11.33 2.33 6.93
C PHE A 143 -11.45 1.72 8.33
N TYR A 144 -10.71 0.64 8.59
CA TYR A 144 -10.77 -0.09 9.84
C TYR A 144 -9.52 0.16 10.70
N ASN A 145 -9.73 0.75 11.87
CA ASN A 145 -8.67 1.08 12.80
C ASN A 145 -8.30 -0.11 13.67
N LEU A 146 -7.05 -0.55 13.61
CA LEU A 146 -6.52 -1.65 14.42
C LEU A 146 -6.25 -1.26 15.87
N ARG A 147 -6.26 0.04 16.19
CA ARG A 147 -6.11 0.57 17.57
C ARG A 147 -6.91 1.84 17.77
N SER A 148 -7.13 2.20 19.03
CA SER A 148 -7.59 3.53 19.39
C SER A 148 -6.52 4.58 19.04
N GLY A 149 -6.94 5.74 18.53
CA GLY A 149 -6.03 6.79 18.08
C GLY A 149 -5.21 6.43 16.84
N ALA A 150 -5.76 5.59 15.97
CA ALA A 150 -5.17 5.31 14.67
C ALA A 150 -5.11 6.59 13.80
N VAL A 151 -4.05 6.72 13.01
CA VAL A 151 -3.90 7.77 12.00
C VAL A 151 -4.24 7.18 10.64
N ILE A 152 -5.38 7.58 10.09
CA ILE A 152 -5.91 7.04 8.84
C ILE A 152 -5.10 7.56 7.66
N VAL A 153 -4.88 8.88 7.61
CA VAL A 153 -4.38 9.57 6.43
C VAL A 153 -3.14 10.38 6.78
N ALA A 154 -2.08 10.21 5.99
CA ALA A 154 -0.84 11.00 6.10
C ALA A 154 -0.42 11.52 4.71
N PRO A 155 -1.11 12.55 4.17
CA PRO A 155 -0.81 13.05 2.84
C PRO A 155 0.52 13.79 2.81
N SER A 156 1.33 13.53 1.78
CA SER A 156 2.57 14.24 1.48
C SER A 156 2.51 14.91 0.11
N HIS A 157 1.48 15.74 -0.06
CA HIS A 157 1.21 16.43 -1.32
C HIS A 157 2.21 17.56 -1.56
N GLY A 158 2.78 17.61 -2.75
CA GLY A 158 3.55 18.76 -3.21
C GLY A 158 2.65 19.94 -3.60
N ALA A 159 3.23 21.13 -3.72
CA ALA A 159 2.51 22.37 -4.04
C ALA A 159 1.73 22.33 -5.38
N GLY A 160 2.06 21.39 -6.28
CA GLY A 160 1.37 21.20 -7.57
C GLY A 160 0.22 20.19 -7.54
N THR A 161 -0.07 19.56 -6.42
CA THR A 161 -1.18 18.60 -6.32
C THR A 161 -2.51 19.32 -6.48
N ARG A 162 -3.32 18.84 -7.43
CA ARG A 162 -4.54 19.56 -7.83
C ARG A 162 -5.72 19.30 -6.91
N TRP A 163 -5.92 18.05 -6.46
CA TRP A 163 -7.09 17.65 -5.68
C TRP A 163 -6.74 17.01 -4.33
N GLY A 164 -5.63 16.29 -4.26
CA GLY A 164 -5.28 15.51 -3.08
C GLY A 164 -6.19 14.31 -2.88
N TYR A 165 -6.57 14.01 -1.63
CA TYR A 165 -7.45 12.90 -1.30
C TYR A 165 -8.89 13.38 -1.10
N ILE A 166 -9.81 12.73 -1.77
CA ILE A 166 -11.25 12.95 -1.69
C ILE A 166 -11.89 11.64 -1.22
N PHE A 167 -12.63 11.70 -0.12
CA PHE A 167 -13.39 10.58 0.42
C PHE A 167 -14.88 10.85 0.27
N ASP A 168 -15.60 9.90 -0.32
CA ASP A 168 -17.03 9.96 -0.56
C ASP A 168 -17.69 8.62 -0.14
N HIS A 169 -19.00 8.65 0.22
CA HIS A 169 -19.74 7.46 0.70
C HIS A 169 -21.22 7.47 0.31
#